data_f5decc78ec3a243cf0c547a7bce2f710
#
_entry.id   f5decc78ec3a243cf0c547a7bce2f710
#
_cell.length_a   1.000
_cell.length_b   1.000
_cell.length_c   1.000
_cell.angle_alpha   90.00
_cell.angle_beta   90.00
_cell.angle_gamma   90.00
#
_symmetry.space_group_name_H-M   'P 1'
#
loop_
_entity.id
_entity.type
_entity.pdbx_description
1 polymer ?
#
loop_
_entity_poly.entity_id
_entity_poly.type
_entity_poly.pdbx_seq_one_letter_code
_entity_poly.pdbx_strand_id
1 'polypeptide(L)'
;MILQPIHDRLTPTNCLVILMDYQPQFAQNINSAGGDILIHNAINLAKIAKTFSIPTLLTTIGQSSFGGPVVSGLQRIFPDHEPLDRTTLSVFEDTKVLAALEKIGRNKLVIAGLWTDFGVAASVRQARQLGYEVFVVVDACGDVTPRAHAIATHRLCREGAVPMTWLQMLLVLYRDWAPPEAYDVLINIAKNHASTYGLEIQYTRGGLDERQTTLANDKPGERGWPNAPGFGFHH
;
A
#
# COMPACT_ATOMS: atom_id res chain seq x y z
N MET A 1 -29.71 -7.37 16.48
CA MET A 1 -28.41 -6.68 16.31
C MET A 1 -28.04 -6.80 14.85
N ILE A 2 -28.33 -5.78 14.05
CA ILE A 2 -27.97 -5.78 12.62
C ILE A 2 -26.46 -5.58 12.60
N LEU A 3 -25.73 -6.63 12.21
CA LEU A 3 -24.32 -6.52 11.91
C LEU A 3 -24.19 -5.45 10.82
N GLN A 4 -23.64 -4.31 11.14
CA GLN A 4 -23.27 -3.33 10.11
C GLN A 4 -22.37 -4.07 9.11
N PRO A 5 -22.62 -3.93 7.80
CA PRO A 5 -21.78 -4.59 6.82
C PRO A 5 -20.34 -4.17 7.06
N ILE A 6 -19.48 -5.16 7.20
CA ILE A 6 -18.04 -5.02 7.36
C ILE A 6 -17.56 -4.00 6.34
N HIS A 7 -17.23 -2.83 6.84
CA HIS A 7 -16.70 -1.65 6.19
C HIS A 7 -17.06 -1.55 4.71
N ASP A 8 -17.86 -0.58 4.38
CA ASP A 8 -18.10 -0.17 3.02
C ASP A 8 -16.73 -0.13 2.31
N ARG A 9 -16.54 -1.05 1.37
CA ARG A 9 -15.23 -1.42 0.86
C ARG A 9 -14.50 -0.21 0.28
N LEU A 10 -13.16 -0.17 0.39
CA LEU A 10 -12.35 0.80 -0.33
C LEU A 10 -12.58 0.68 -1.83
N THR A 11 -12.75 1.81 -2.48
CA THR A 11 -12.83 1.94 -3.94
C THR A 11 -11.97 3.13 -4.38
N PRO A 12 -11.52 3.16 -5.64
CA PRO A 12 -10.79 4.31 -6.16
C PRO A 12 -11.57 5.63 -6.04
N THR A 13 -12.90 5.55 -5.99
CA THR A 13 -13.78 6.72 -5.98
C THR A 13 -14.20 7.20 -4.59
N ASN A 14 -13.98 6.43 -3.51
CA ASN A 14 -14.42 6.78 -2.17
C ASN A 14 -13.29 7.03 -1.16
N CYS A 15 -12.03 6.82 -1.55
CA CYS A 15 -10.89 7.02 -0.65
C CYS A 15 -9.87 8.02 -1.19
N LEU A 16 -9.01 8.48 -0.30
CA LEU A 16 -7.79 9.22 -0.63
C LEU A 16 -6.61 8.64 0.16
N VAL A 17 -5.39 8.81 -0.36
CA VAL A 17 -4.15 8.38 0.28
C VAL A 17 -3.45 9.58 0.88
N ILE A 18 -2.97 9.45 2.11
CA ILE A 18 -2.09 10.45 2.77
C ILE A 18 -0.76 9.76 3.07
N LEU A 19 0.30 10.25 2.45
CA LEU A 19 1.67 9.81 2.66
C LEU A 19 2.40 10.84 3.52
N MET A 20 2.64 10.49 4.80
CA MET A 20 3.08 11.43 5.81
C MET A 20 4.58 11.31 6.07
N ASP A 21 5.28 12.42 5.91
CA ASP A 21 6.60 12.65 6.49
C ASP A 21 7.69 11.64 6.07
N TYR A 22 7.58 11.12 4.85
CA TYR A 22 8.63 10.30 4.25
C TYR A 22 9.81 11.17 3.86
N GLN A 23 10.54 11.66 4.86
CA GLN A 23 11.68 12.56 4.76
C GLN A 23 12.94 11.86 5.27
N PRO A 24 14.13 12.16 4.72
CA PRO A 24 15.37 11.49 5.10
C PRO A 24 15.66 11.52 6.60
N GLN A 25 15.39 12.64 7.26
CA GLN A 25 15.64 12.80 8.68
C GLN A 25 14.84 11.85 9.57
N PHE A 26 13.61 11.54 9.17
CA PHE A 26 12.78 10.57 9.89
C PHE A 26 13.11 9.14 9.49
N ALA A 27 13.39 8.91 8.19
CA ALA A 27 13.68 7.58 7.66
C ALA A 27 14.96 6.96 8.25
N GLN A 28 16.00 7.77 8.50
CA GLN A 28 17.29 7.32 9.04
C GLN A 28 17.17 6.70 10.44
N ASN A 29 16.17 7.08 11.21
CA ASN A 29 15.98 6.63 12.59
C ASN A 29 14.98 5.47 12.74
N ILE A 30 14.55 4.87 11.62
CA ILE A 30 13.62 3.75 11.66
C ILE A 30 14.36 2.46 11.91
N ASN A 31 13.94 1.75 12.98
CA ASN A 31 14.43 0.44 13.34
C ASN A 31 13.30 -0.59 13.52
N SER A 32 12.04 -0.21 13.24
CA SER A 32 10.88 -1.12 13.35
C SER A 32 10.80 -2.14 12.21
N ALA A 33 11.37 -1.78 11.05
CA ALA A 33 11.56 -2.64 9.89
C ALA A 33 12.82 -2.17 9.18
N GLY A 34 13.34 -2.93 8.22
CA GLY A 34 14.41 -2.42 7.36
C GLY A 34 13.93 -1.14 6.66
N GLY A 35 14.65 -0.02 6.86
CA GLY A 35 14.24 1.29 6.35
C GLY A 35 13.98 1.28 4.85
N ASP A 36 14.79 0.53 4.09
CA ASP A 36 14.63 0.36 2.64
C ASP A 36 13.31 -0.35 2.29
N ILE A 37 12.94 -1.38 3.02
CA ILE A 37 11.69 -2.13 2.82
C ILE A 37 10.49 -1.23 3.05
N LEU A 38 10.52 -0.42 4.09
CA LEU A 38 9.44 0.48 4.44
C LEU A 38 9.22 1.57 3.39
N ILE A 39 10.30 2.23 2.96
CA ILE A 39 10.23 3.23 1.87
C ILE A 39 9.75 2.57 0.57
N HIS A 40 10.17 1.34 0.31
CA HIS A 40 9.73 0.57 -0.85
C HIS A 40 8.21 0.30 -0.79
N ASN A 41 7.69 -0.10 0.36
CA ASN A 41 6.24 -0.31 0.56
C ASN A 41 5.45 1.00 0.39
N ALA A 42 5.96 2.13 0.87
CA ALA A 42 5.36 3.44 0.63
C ALA A 42 5.34 3.82 -0.86
N ILE A 43 6.41 3.51 -1.59
CA ILE A 43 6.49 3.69 -3.04
C ILE A 43 5.45 2.81 -3.76
N ASN A 44 5.25 1.58 -3.31
CA ASN A 44 4.24 0.68 -3.87
C ASN A 44 2.82 1.21 -3.63
N LEU A 45 2.54 1.65 -2.41
CA LEU A 45 1.28 2.31 -2.07
C LEU A 45 1.03 3.54 -2.97
N ALA A 46 2.06 4.37 -3.19
CA ALA A 46 1.99 5.53 -4.07
C ALA A 46 1.70 5.15 -5.54
N LYS A 47 2.35 4.09 -6.05
CA LYS A 47 2.10 3.57 -7.40
C LYS A 47 0.66 3.04 -7.53
N ILE A 48 0.15 2.33 -6.53
CA ILE A 48 -1.25 1.89 -6.49
C ILE A 48 -2.18 3.09 -6.57
N ALA A 49 -1.98 4.10 -5.73
CA ALA A 49 -2.79 5.31 -5.73
C ALA A 49 -2.79 5.99 -7.11
N LYS A 50 -1.63 6.13 -7.74
CA LYS A 50 -1.50 6.71 -9.08
C LYS A 50 -2.20 5.88 -10.15
N THR A 51 -2.00 4.56 -10.15
CA THR A 51 -2.61 3.63 -11.13
C THR A 51 -4.13 3.67 -11.09
N PHE A 52 -4.71 3.70 -9.88
CA PHE A 52 -6.16 3.77 -9.70
C PHE A 52 -6.70 5.21 -9.66
N SER A 53 -5.89 6.21 -9.98
CA SER A 53 -6.27 7.64 -9.94
C SER A 53 -6.89 8.06 -8.61
N ILE A 54 -6.39 7.51 -7.51
CA ILE A 54 -6.82 7.87 -6.15
C ILE A 54 -6.14 9.18 -5.76
N PRO A 55 -6.90 10.20 -5.31
CA PRO A 55 -6.32 11.44 -4.80
C PRO A 55 -5.27 11.13 -3.72
N THR A 56 -4.11 11.78 -3.81
CA THR A 56 -3.01 11.55 -2.89
C THR A 56 -2.46 12.85 -2.36
N LEU A 57 -2.31 12.95 -1.05
CA LEU A 57 -1.62 14.05 -0.39
C LEU A 57 -0.26 13.57 0.09
N LEU A 58 0.77 14.34 -0.25
CA LEU A 58 2.11 14.23 0.34
C LEU A 58 2.22 15.30 1.41
N THR A 59 2.65 14.93 2.61
CA THR A 59 2.92 15.92 3.66
C THR A 59 4.35 15.83 4.15
N THR A 60 4.84 16.94 4.63
CA THR A 60 6.16 17.09 5.25
C THR A 60 6.03 17.86 6.55
N ILE A 61 7.02 17.74 7.40
CA ILE A 61 7.17 18.57 8.61
C ILE A 61 8.54 19.25 8.58
N GLY A 62 8.51 20.60 8.55
CA GLY A 62 9.70 21.41 8.53
C GLY A 62 10.63 21.12 7.34
N GLN A 63 10.09 21.05 6.13
CA GLN A 63 10.82 20.67 4.92
C GLN A 63 12.07 21.52 4.67
N SER A 64 11.96 22.83 4.86
CA SER A 64 13.05 23.78 4.67
C SER A 64 14.00 23.91 5.88
N SER A 65 13.70 23.20 6.97
CA SER A 65 14.47 23.27 8.21
C SER A 65 15.12 21.92 8.54
N PHE A 66 14.52 21.13 9.43
CA PHE A 66 15.13 19.90 9.94
C PHE A 66 14.68 18.63 9.22
N GLY A 67 13.49 18.62 8.63
CA GLY A 67 12.90 17.39 8.06
C GLY A 67 13.49 17.02 6.69
N GLY A 68 13.88 18.02 5.91
CA GLY A 68 14.33 17.82 4.52
C GLY A 68 13.16 17.54 3.55
N PRO A 69 13.44 17.33 2.26
CA PRO A 69 12.43 17.10 1.25
C PRO A 69 11.83 15.68 1.38
N VAL A 70 10.71 15.45 0.71
CA VAL A 70 10.17 14.08 0.50
C VAL A 70 11.21 13.23 -0.18
N VAL A 71 11.31 11.95 0.19
CA VAL A 71 12.21 10.99 -0.45
C VAL A 71 11.96 10.94 -1.96
N SER A 72 13.04 10.96 -2.73
CA SER A 72 13.00 11.12 -4.19
C SER A 72 12.15 10.03 -4.89
N GLY A 73 12.03 8.84 -4.30
CA GLY A 73 11.22 7.76 -4.83
C GLY A 73 9.73 8.12 -4.89
N LEU A 74 9.19 8.78 -3.87
CA LEU A 74 7.80 9.24 -3.84
C LEU A 74 7.61 10.48 -4.74
N GLN A 75 8.55 11.42 -4.71
CA GLN A 75 8.47 12.62 -5.53
C GLN A 75 8.44 12.30 -7.03
N ARG A 76 9.19 11.27 -7.49
CA ARG A 76 9.15 10.83 -8.89
C ARG A 76 7.81 10.25 -9.33
N ILE A 77 7.02 9.69 -8.41
CA ILE A 77 5.68 9.18 -8.73
C ILE A 77 4.70 10.34 -8.93
N PHE A 78 4.85 11.38 -8.15
CA PHE A 78 4.02 12.58 -8.16
C PHE A 78 4.87 13.85 -8.42
N PRO A 79 5.44 14.01 -9.63
CA PRO A 79 6.37 15.09 -9.91
C PRO A 79 5.74 16.49 -9.78
N ASP A 80 4.45 16.59 -10.06
CA ASP A 80 3.69 17.83 -10.04
C ASP A 80 2.99 18.09 -8.69
N HIS A 81 3.14 17.19 -7.71
CA HIS A 81 2.58 17.38 -6.37
C HIS A 81 3.57 18.13 -5.49
N GLU A 82 3.17 19.31 -5.06
CA GLU A 82 3.88 20.03 -4.02
C GLU A 82 3.45 19.48 -2.65
N PRO A 83 4.40 18.96 -1.84
CA PRO A 83 4.07 18.48 -0.51
C PRO A 83 3.53 19.60 0.38
N LEU A 84 2.50 19.29 1.16
CA LEU A 84 1.96 20.21 2.16
C LEU A 84 2.87 20.22 3.37
N ASP A 85 3.73 21.25 3.46
CA ASP A 85 4.65 21.42 4.59
C ASP A 85 3.93 22.05 5.77
N ARG A 86 4.10 21.46 6.95
CA ARG A 86 3.50 21.87 8.22
C ARG A 86 4.51 21.90 9.36
N THR A 87 4.07 22.43 10.50
CA THR A 87 4.81 22.43 11.76
C THR A 87 4.09 21.67 12.89
N THR A 88 2.86 21.26 12.63
CA THR A 88 2.01 20.55 13.59
C THR A 88 2.28 19.04 13.57
N LEU A 89 2.05 18.36 14.69
CA LEU A 89 2.23 16.92 14.78
C LEU A 89 1.19 16.16 13.93
N SER A 90 -0.07 16.52 14.09
CA SER A 90 -1.16 15.96 13.31
C SER A 90 -1.34 16.75 12.01
N VAL A 91 -1.55 16.07 10.90
CA VAL A 91 -1.90 16.71 9.62
C VAL A 91 -3.26 17.43 9.69
N PHE A 92 -4.14 17.02 10.60
CA PHE A 92 -5.46 17.63 10.79
C PHE A 92 -5.45 18.91 11.64
N GLU A 93 -4.29 19.33 12.12
CA GLU A 93 -4.09 20.65 12.76
C GLU A 93 -3.64 21.72 11.77
N ASP A 94 -3.28 21.32 10.54
CA ASP A 94 -2.84 22.24 9.50
C ASP A 94 -4.02 22.62 8.59
N THR A 95 -4.23 23.93 8.44
CA THR A 95 -5.36 24.47 7.67
C THR A 95 -5.26 24.19 6.18
N LYS A 96 -4.06 24.06 5.61
CA LYS A 96 -3.87 23.73 4.18
C LYS A 96 -4.26 22.29 3.92
N VAL A 97 -3.91 21.38 4.85
CA VAL A 97 -4.30 19.97 4.76
C VAL A 97 -5.82 19.83 4.87
N LEU A 98 -6.45 20.50 5.85
CA LEU A 98 -7.91 20.49 6.01
C LEU A 98 -8.62 21.02 4.75
N ALA A 99 -8.18 22.12 4.18
CA ALA A 99 -8.74 22.66 2.95
C ALA A 99 -8.58 21.69 1.74
N ALA A 100 -7.44 21.01 1.66
CA ALA A 100 -7.23 20.00 0.61
C ALA A 100 -8.16 18.79 0.78
N LEU A 101 -8.36 18.32 2.01
CA LEU A 101 -9.27 17.21 2.32
C LEU A 101 -10.72 17.57 1.99
N GLU A 102 -11.15 18.77 2.38
CA GLU A 102 -12.50 19.28 2.09
C GLU A 102 -12.73 19.38 0.57
N LYS A 103 -11.77 19.92 -0.17
CA LYS A 103 -11.84 20.02 -1.64
C LYS A 103 -11.93 18.64 -2.31
N ILE A 104 -11.22 17.63 -1.79
CA ILE A 104 -11.26 16.27 -2.31
C ILE A 104 -12.59 15.59 -1.95
N GLY A 105 -13.15 15.84 -0.79
CA GLY A 105 -14.48 15.39 -0.37
C GLY A 105 -14.62 13.86 -0.21
N ARG A 106 -13.53 13.17 0.17
CA ARG A 106 -13.55 11.71 0.43
C ARG A 106 -13.64 11.46 1.92
N ASN A 107 -14.44 10.47 2.32
CA ASN A 107 -14.65 10.11 3.73
C ASN A 107 -13.78 8.94 4.22
N LYS A 108 -13.07 8.25 3.31
CA LYS A 108 -12.16 7.16 3.64
C LYS A 108 -10.72 7.59 3.41
N LEU A 109 -9.91 7.45 4.46
CA LEU A 109 -8.51 7.85 4.45
C LEU A 109 -7.63 6.60 4.52
N VAL A 110 -6.71 6.46 3.58
CA VAL A 110 -5.64 5.47 3.63
C VAL A 110 -4.37 6.20 4.04
N ILE A 111 -3.90 5.95 5.24
CA ILE A 111 -2.79 6.68 5.87
C ILE A 111 -1.58 5.78 6.00
N ALA A 112 -0.43 6.30 5.59
CA ALA A 112 0.88 5.72 5.87
C ALA A 112 1.89 6.82 6.15
N GLY A 113 2.90 6.55 6.99
CA GLY A 113 3.89 7.59 7.31
C GLY A 113 4.86 7.26 8.42
N LEU A 114 5.70 8.24 8.74
CA LEU A 114 6.75 8.21 9.74
C LEU A 114 6.49 9.32 10.79
N TRP A 115 6.55 9.09 12.10
CA TRP A 115 6.68 7.84 12.82
C TRP A 115 5.31 7.39 13.33
N THR A 116 5.12 6.08 13.43
CA THR A 116 3.80 5.50 13.75
C THR A 116 3.22 5.98 15.07
N ASP A 117 4.03 6.01 16.15
CA ASP A 117 3.56 6.41 17.50
C ASP A 117 3.40 7.94 17.68
N PHE A 118 3.85 8.74 16.72
CA PHE A 118 3.78 10.18 16.77
C PHE A 118 2.80 10.76 15.75
N GLY A 119 3.30 11.22 14.61
CA GLY A 119 2.51 11.92 13.61
C GLY A 119 1.37 11.09 13.05
N VAL A 120 1.62 9.81 12.75
CA VAL A 120 0.58 8.91 12.25
C VAL A 120 -0.50 8.69 13.29
N ALA A 121 -0.12 8.35 14.54
CA ALA A 121 -1.08 8.10 15.61
C ALA A 121 -1.93 9.34 15.95
N ALA A 122 -1.30 10.52 16.01
CA ALA A 122 -2.01 11.77 16.26
C ALA A 122 -3.03 12.06 15.15
N SER A 123 -2.61 11.90 13.89
CA SER A 123 -3.45 12.16 12.72
C SER A 123 -4.60 11.18 12.60
N VAL A 124 -4.36 9.88 12.79
CA VAL A 124 -5.40 8.84 12.74
C VAL A 124 -6.46 9.09 13.81
N ARG A 125 -6.05 9.39 15.05
CA ARG A 125 -6.98 9.69 16.14
C ARG A 125 -7.87 10.87 15.81
N GLN A 126 -7.29 11.96 15.33
CA GLN A 126 -8.04 13.17 14.99
C GLN A 126 -8.96 12.94 13.79
N ALA A 127 -8.51 12.21 12.77
CA ALA A 127 -9.34 11.81 11.64
C ALA A 127 -10.57 11.01 12.09
N ARG A 128 -10.38 10.04 12.99
CA ARG A 128 -11.48 9.27 13.57
C ARG A 128 -12.48 10.14 14.36
N GLN A 129 -11.99 11.11 15.13
CA GLN A 129 -12.83 12.09 15.84
C GLN A 129 -13.65 12.98 14.89
N LEU A 130 -13.09 13.29 13.72
CA LEU A 130 -13.77 14.05 12.67
C LEU A 130 -14.73 13.19 11.82
N GLY A 131 -14.87 11.89 12.13
CA GLY A 131 -15.83 10.99 11.48
C GLY A 131 -15.31 10.29 10.23
N TYR A 132 -14.01 10.42 9.89
CA TYR A 132 -13.43 9.66 8.78
C TYR A 132 -13.33 8.17 9.08
N GLU A 133 -13.53 7.34 8.09
CA GLU A 133 -13.09 5.94 8.11
C GLU A 133 -11.60 5.89 7.78
N VAL A 134 -10.80 5.32 8.68
CA VAL A 134 -9.33 5.35 8.53
C VAL A 134 -8.78 3.94 8.36
N PHE A 135 -8.00 3.77 7.31
CA PHE A 135 -7.21 2.58 7.01
C PHE A 135 -5.74 2.94 7.17
N VAL A 136 -4.99 2.15 7.92
CA VAL A 136 -3.56 2.38 8.14
C VAL A 136 -2.77 1.30 7.44
N VAL A 137 -1.90 1.69 6.51
CA VAL A 137 -1.01 0.75 5.80
C VAL A 137 0.22 0.52 6.66
N VAL A 138 0.10 -0.46 7.56
CA VAL A 138 1.06 -0.66 8.67
C VAL A 138 2.46 -1.07 8.21
N ASP A 139 2.58 -1.78 7.11
CA ASP A 139 3.86 -2.17 6.52
C ASP A 139 4.55 -1.05 5.72
N ALA A 140 3.83 0.07 5.49
CA ALA A 140 4.39 1.32 5.01
C ALA A 140 4.58 2.35 6.15
N CYS A 141 4.19 2.05 7.37
CA CYS A 141 4.47 2.85 8.56
C CYS A 141 5.70 2.32 9.29
N GLY A 142 6.45 3.19 9.94
CA GLY A 142 7.62 2.80 10.72
C GLY A 142 7.87 3.67 11.93
N ASP A 143 8.70 3.16 12.85
CA ASP A 143 9.01 3.82 14.09
C ASP A 143 10.47 3.57 14.51
N VAL A 144 10.93 4.26 15.54
CA VAL A 144 12.30 4.15 16.08
C VAL A 144 12.60 2.76 16.67
N THR A 145 11.58 2.00 17.06
CA THR A 145 11.74 0.60 17.52
C THR A 145 10.58 -0.27 17.06
N PRO A 146 10.80 -1.61 16.91
CA PRO A 146 9.72 -2.56 16.63
C PRO A 146 8.60 -2.51 17.67
N ARG A 147 8.97 -2.32 18.94
CA ARG A 147 8.01 -2.28 20.05
C ARG A 147 7.13 -1.03 20.00
N ALA A 148 7.71 0.13 19.72
CA ALA A 148 6.94 1.38 19.57
C ALA A 148 5.92 1.24 18.44
N HIS A 149 6.35 0.77 17.26
CA HIS A 149 5.49 0.52 16.13
C HIS A 149 4.35 -0.45 16.46
N ALA A 150 4.64 -1.58 17.09
CA ALA A 150 3.64 -2.59 17.45
C ALA A 150 2.60 -2.04 18.44
N ILE A 151 3.04 -1.30 19.48
CA ILE A 151 2.15 -0.68 20.46
C ILE A 151 1.27 0.38 19.80
N ALA A 152 1.84 1.24 18.96
CA ALA A 152 1.11 2.26 18.22
C ALA A 152 0.05 1.62 17.32
N THR A 153 0.41 0.65 16.50
CA THR A 153 -0.51 -0.07 15.61
C THR A 153 -1.66 -0.70 16.38
N HIS A 154 -1.36 -1.39 17.49
CA HIS A 154 -2.41 -1.99 18.33
C HIS A 154 -3.37 -0.93 18.91
N ARG A 155 -2.83 0.22 19.35
CA ARG A 155 -3.65 1.35 19.84
C ARG A 155 -4.56 1.88 18.75
N LEU A 156 -4.03 2.12 17.55
CA LEU A 156 -4.81 2.61 16.41
C LEU A 156 -5.98 1.68 16.05
N CYS A 157 -5.74 0.37 16.07
CA CYS A 157 -6.81 -0.62 15.87
C CYS A 157 -7.93 -0.49 16.92
N ARG A 158 -7.57 -0.30 18.19
CA ARG A 158 -8.55 -0.10 19.27
C ARG A 158 -9.31 1.22 19.16
N GLU A 159 -8.73 2.22 18.55
CA GLU A 159 -9.34 3.52 18.25
C GLU A 159 -10.20 3.48 16.96
N GLY A 160 -10.34 2.30 16.35
CA GLY A 160 -11.23 2.05 15.20
C GLY A 160 -10.59 2.29 13.84
N ALA A 161 -9.29 2.40 13.76
CA ALA A 161 -8.58 2.34 12.47
C ALA A 161 -8.47 0.89 11.99
N VAL A 162 -8.55 0.69 10.68
CA VAL A 162 -8.43 -0.63 10.05
C VAL A 162 -6.98 -0.82 9.57
N PRO A 163 -6.21 -1.73 10.16
CA PRO A 163 -4.86 -2.02 9.69
C PRO A 163 -4.93 -2.81 8.39
N MET A 164 -4.01 -2.51 7.48
CA MET A 164 -3.84 -3.25 6.23
C MET A 164 -2.38 -3.19 5.77
N THR A 165 -2.03 -4.01 4.79
CA THR A 165 -0.77 -3.92 4.06
C THR A 165 -0.97 -3.22 2.71
N TRP A 166 0.12 -2.72 2.10
CA TRP A 166 0.04 -2.15 0.75
C TRP A 166 -0.47 -3.18 -0.27
N LEU A 167 -0.07 -4.46 -0.12
CA LEU A 167 -0.52 -5.54 -0.99
C LEU A 167 -2.02 -5.82 -0.80
N GLN A 168 -2.50 -5.83 0.45
CA GLN A 168 -3.92 -5.98 0.73
C GLN A 168 -4.73 -4.84 0.11
N MET A 169 -4.24 -3.58 0.15
CA MET A 169 -4.90 -2.47 -0.53
C MET A 169 -5.01 -2.73 -2.04
N LEU A 170 -3.94 -3.17 -2.68
CA LEU A 170 -3.95 -3.52 -4.10
C LEU A 170 -5.05 -4.55 -4.40
N LEU A 171 -5.10 -5.64 -3.62
CA LEU A 171 -6.07 -6.73 -3.82
C LEU A 171 -7.51 -6.29 -3.54
N VAL A 172 -7.74 -5.40 -2.58
CA VAL A 172 -9.08 -4.85 -2.27
C VAL A 172 -9.58 -3.94 -3.39
N LEU A 173 -8.71 -3.13 -3.99
CA LEU A 173 -9.06 -2.27 -5.13
C LEU A 173 -9.26 -3.08 -6.40
N TYR A 174 -8.57 -4.19 -6.51
CA TYR A 174 -8.56 -5.08 -7.66
C TYR A 174 -9.60 -6.20 -7.49
N ARG A 175 -10.87 -5.89 -7.70
CA ARG A 175 -12.00 -6.79 -7.35
C ARG A 175 -12.33 -7.84 -8.40
N ASP A 176 -12.04 -7.52 -9.65
CA ASP A 176 -12.35 -8.39 -10.77
C ASP A 176 -11.05 -8.87 -11.43
N TRP A 177 -10.79 -10.14 -11.32
CA TRP A 177 -9.60 -10.80 -11.85
C TRP A 177 -9.80 -11.33 -13.28
N ALA A 178 -11.01 -11.18 -13.81
CA ALA A 178 -11.35 -11.71 -15.13
C ALA A 178 -10.74 -10.93 -16.31
N PRO A 179 -10.62 -9.58 -16.28
CA PRO A 179 -9.97 -8.86 -17.37
C PRO A 179 -8.46 -9.13 -17.41
N PRO A 180 -7.90 -9.60 -18.55
CA PRO A 180 -6.44 -9.88 -18.66
C PRO A 180 -5.56 -8.67 -18.38
N GLU A 181 -5.97 -7.48 -18.81
CA GLU A 181 -5.24 -6.21 -18.60
C GLU A 181 -5.08 -5.90 -17.11
N ALA A 182 -6.04 -6.30 -16.39
CA ALA A 182 -6.14 -6.18 -14.97
C ALA A 182 -5.03 -6.97 -14.28
N TYR A 183 -4.86 -8.20 -14.67
CA TYR A 183 -3.85 -9.09 -14.16
C TYR A 183 -2.43 -8.56 -14.44
N ASP A 184 -2.20 -7.96 -15.61
CA ASP A 184 -0.89 -7.43 -15.98
C ASP A 184 -0.44 -6.26 -15.10
N VAL A 185 -1.34 -5.36 -14.72
CA VAL A 185 -1.05 -4.25 -13.80
C VAL A 185 -0.68 -4.79 -12.41
N LEU A 186 -1.48 -5.72 -11.89
CA LEU A 186 -1.21 -6.37 -10.60
C LEU A 186 0.14 -7.09 -10.61
N ILE A 187 0.40 -7.88 -11.66
CA ILE A 187 1.64 -8.62 -11.83
C ILE A 187 2.83 -7.67 -11.92
N ASN A 188 2.75 -6.56 -12.65
CA ASN A 188 3.84 -5.60 -12.76
C ASN A 188 4.18 -4.93 -11.42
N ILE A 189 3.16 -4.58 -10.63
CA ILE A 189 3.38 -4.05 -9.28
C ILE A 189 3.94 -5.14 -8.36
N ALA A 190 3.38 -6.34 -8.38
CA ALA A 190 3.80 -7.44 -7.52
C ALA A 190 5.20 -7.98 -7.87
N LYS A 191 5.52 -8.19 -9.15
CA LYS A 191 6.83 -8.66 -9.61
C LYS A 191 7.98 -7.76 -9.16
N ASN A 192 7.77 -6.46 -9.25
CA ASN A 192 8.83 -5.51 -8.97
C ASN A 192 8.99 -5.24 -7.47
N HIS A 193 8.05 -5.69 -6.62
CA HIS A 193 7.94 -5.13 -5.28
C HIS A 193 7.53 -6.11 -4.18
N ALA A 194 7.10 -7.32 -4.49
CA ALA A 194 6.64 -8.28 -3.49
C ALA A 194 7.67 -9.38 -3.17
N SER A 195 8.96 -9.03 -3.09
CA SER A 195 10.05 -9.94 -2.70
C SER A 195 9.84 -11.41 -3.16
N THR A 196 9.59 -12.34 -2.25
CA THR A 196 9.38 -13.78 -2.56
C THR A 196 8.18 -14.02 -3.48
N TYR A 197 7.07 -13.31 -3.30
CA TYR A 197 5.87 -13.45 -4.14
C TYR A 197 6.11 -12.96 -5.57
N GLY A 198 6.88 -11.89 -5.74
CA GLY A 198 7.29 -11.40 -7.06
C GLY A 198 8.19 -12.39 -7.82
N LEU A 199 9.08 -13.08 -7.10
CA LEU A 199 9.90 -14.14 -7.66
C LEU A 199 9.05 -15.34 -8.10
N GLU A 200 8.11 -15.77 -7.27
CA GLU A 200 7.21 -16.89 -7.57
C GLU A 200 6.38 -16.62 -8.84
N ILE A 201 5.87 -15.40 -9.00
CA ILE A 201 5.15 -14.98 -10.21
C ILE A 201 6.08 -15.00 -11.44
N GLN A 202 7.33 -14.57 -11.31
CA GLN A 202 8.29 -14.61 -12.41
C GLN A 202 8.58 -16.05 -12.86
N TYR A 203 8.79 -16.96 -11.92
CA TYR A 203 9.04 -18.38 -12.22
C TYR A 203 7.83 -19.06 -12.85
N THR A 204 6.63 -18.78 -12.33
CA THR A 204 5.39 -19.40 -12.85
C THR A 204 5.08 -18.91 -14.27
N ARG A 205 5.30 -17.63 -14.57
CA ARG A 205 5.06 -17.07 -15.91
C ARG A 205 6.11 -17.53 -16.92
N GLY A 206 7.38 -17.58 -16.54
CA GLY A 206 8.43 -18.15 -17.38
C GLY A 206 8.09 -19.59 -17.81
N GLY A 207 7.64 -20.42 -16.87
CA GLY A 207 7.19 -21.79 -17.17
C GLY A 207 5.90 -21.89 -17.99
N LEU A 208 5.00 -20.89 -17.92
CA LEU A 208 3.79 -20.85 -18.75
C LEU A 208 4.09 -20.37 -20.17
N ASP A 209 4.95 -19.36 -20.32
CA ASP A 209 5.37 -18.87 -21.64
C ASP A 209 6.17 -19.94 -22.40
N GLU A 210 7.03 -20.70 -21.72
CA GLU A 210 7.72 -21.86 -22.31
C GLU A 210 6.74 -22.98 -22.74
N ARG A 211 5.70 -23.26 -21.93
CA ARG A 211 4.66 -24.26 -22.28
C ARG A 211 3.80 -23.79 -23.46
N GLN A 212 3.45 -22.51 -23.52
CA GLN A 212 2.69 -21.96 -24.66
C GLN A 212 3.51 -21.98 -25.94
N THR A 213 4.80 -21.68 -25.86
CA THR A 213 5.72 -21.75 -27.01
C THR A 213 5.91 -23.21 -27.49
N THR A 214 5.95 -24.15 -26.56
CA THR A 214 6.06 -25.58 -26.87
C THR A 214 4.77 -26.12 -27.49
N LEU A 215 3.59 -25.74 -26.96
CA LEU A 215 2.30 -26.12 -27.51
C LEU A 215 1.99 -25.49 -28.87
N ALA A 216 2.49 -24.27 -29.12
CA ALA A 216 2.34 -23.61 -30.44
C ALA A 216 3.21 -24.25 -31.53
N ASN A 217 4.31 -24.91 -31.13
CA ASN A 217 5.21 -25.62 -32.04
C ASN A 217 4.89 -27.11 -32.23
N ASP A 218 4.03 -27.69 -31.37
CA ASP A 218 3.59 -29.09 -31.56
C ASP A 218 2.43 -29.15 -32.55
N LYS A 219 2.72 -29.62 -33.74
CA LYS A 219 1.68 -29.99 -34.75
C LYS A 219 0.76 -31.03 -34.13
N PRO A 220 -0.58 -30.92 -34.29
CA PRO A 220 -1.52 -31.93 -33.79
C PRO A 220 -1.32 -33.22 -34.58
N GLY A 221 -0.72 -34.21 -33.96
CA GLY A 221 -0.63 -35.56 -34.58
C GLY A 221 0.39 -36.52 -34.00
N GLU A 222 1.38 -36.16 -33.26
CA GLU A 222 2.42 -37.08 -32.84
C GLU A 222 2.84 -36.90 -31.38
N ARG A 223 2.06 -37.43 -30.44
CA ARG A 223 2.55 -38.03 -29.18
C ARG A 223 1.41 -38.54 -28.31
N GLY A 224 1.42 -39.86 -28.06
CA GLY A 224 0.54 -40.47 -27.06
C GLY A 224 0.90 -40.01 -25.65
N TRP A 225 -0.11 -39.89 -24.79
CA TRP A 225 0.03 -39.58 -23.38
C TRP A 225 0.95 -40.59 -22.68
N PRO A 226 2.00 -40.16 -21.95
CA PRO A 226 2.71 -41.07 -21.07
C PRO A 226 1.78 -41.45 -19.92
N ASN A 227 1.72 -42.77 -19.63
CA ASN A 227 0.93 -43.39 -18.59
C ASN A 227 1.15 -42.66 -17.24
N ALA A 228 0.09 -42.14 -16.65
CA ALA A 228 0.11 -41.63 -15.30
C ALA A 228 0.44 -42.75 -14.31
N PRO A 229 1.37 -42.58 -13.36
CA PRO A 229 1.59 -43.58 -12.31
C PRO A 229 0.34 -43.64 -11.43
N GLY A 230 -0.20 -44.87 -11.29
CA GLY A 230 -1.39 -45.14 -10.49
C GLY A 230 -1.14 -44.86 -9.00
N PHE A 231 -1.97 -44.03 -8.42
CA PHE A 231 -2.10 -43.91 -6.96
C PHE A 231 -2.94 -45.11 -6.47
N GLY A 232 -2.27 -46.16 -5.95
CA GLY A 232 -2.93 -47.26 -5.25
C GLY A 232 -3.39 -46.78 -3.87
N PHE A 233 -4.71 -46.74 -3.67
CA PHE A 233 -5.28 -46.68 -2.32
C PHE A 233 -5.28 -48.11 -1.77
N HIS A 234 -4.50 -48.36 -0.72
CA HIS A 234 -4.67 -49.56 0.12
C HIS A 234 -5.72 -49.24 1.20
N HIS A 235 -6.67 -50.16 1.28
CA HIS A 235 -7.70 -50.24 2.32
C HIS A 235 -7.11 -50.53 3.71
#